data_6d5ee6722ad0f23974a716fe4a5b6717
#
_entry.id   6d5ee6722ad0f23974a716fe4a5b6717
#
_cell.length_a   1.000
_cell.length_b   1.000
_cell.length_c   1.000
_cell.angle_alpha   90.00
_cell.angle_beta   90.00
_cell.angle_gamma   90.00
#
_symmetry.space_group_name_H-M   'P 1'
#
loop_
_entity.id
_entity.type
_entity.pdbx_description
1 polymer ?
#
loop_
_entity_poly.entity_id
_entity_poly.type
_entity_poly.pdbx_seq_one_letter_code
_entity_poly.pdbx_strand_id
1 'polypeptide(L)'
;MQSGGVQVRLRRASLAWRKDAALVQPRIGTHVNIRKFRVKLLRVVFLLFFVPAALLLGRRPYGQSVADFAVLSAGSLLVLLGVTMRTWAVLYLGCREAKGLVTLGPYSLCRNPLYLGTFLILVGSALCFRNVVMAAFAFVAVLPIHVAAILSEERRLTKLYGAAYEAYRRATPRFLPNPWRYRSSSEVVLPTRAIRRAAVDGVGFLLIPAFARLVELLQQAGVLPVIWHLP
;
A
#
# COMPACT_ATOMS: atom_id res chain seq x y z
N MET A 1 36.86 -8.77 -37.77
CA MET A 1 36.72 -9.90 -36.85
C MET A 1 37.04 -9.49 -35.40
N GLN A 2 36.17 -8.74 -34.72
CA GLN A 2 36.38 -8.33 -33.29
C GLN A 2 35.12 -8.29 -32.44
N SER A 3 34.03 -8.96 -32.84
CA SER A 3 32.78 -8.95 -32.06
C SER A 3 32.63 -10.12 -31.05
N GLY A 4 33.50 -11.15 -31.10
CA GLY A 4 33.39 -12.32 -30.23
C GLY A 4 33.86 -12.11 -28.77
N GLY A 5 34.81 -11.22 -28.54
CA GLY A 5 35.43 -11.05 -27.24
C GLY A 5 34.57 -10.30 -26.21
N VAL A 6 33.71 -9.41 -26.66
CA VAL A 6 32.82 -8.61 -25.76
C VAL A 6 31.65 -9.45 -25.26
N GLN A 7 31.07 -10.29 -26.09
CA GLN A 7 29.95 -11.19 -25.73
C GLN A 7 30.36 -12.23 -24.68
N VAL A 8 31.59 -12.77 -24.77
CA VAL A 8 32.12 -13.75 -23.79
C VAL A 8 32.40 -13.10 -22.44
N ARG A 9 32.89 -11.85 -22.43
CA ARG A 9 33.11 -11.10 -21.15
C ARG A 9 31.81 -10.75 -20.45
N LEU A 10 30.78 -10.36 -21.17
CA LEU A 10 29.47 -10.06 -20.60
C LEU A 10 28.76 -11.32 -20.06
N ARG A 11 28.92 -12.48 -20.72
CA ARG A 11 28.41 -13.77 -20.20
C ARG A 11 29.14 -14.22 -18.94
N ARG A 12 30.47 -14.06 -18.85
CA ARG A 12 31.24 -14.42 -17.64
C ARG A 12 30.93 -13.50 -16.46
N ALA A 13 30.75 -12.20 -16.69
CA ALA A 13 30.32 -11.25 -15.66
C ALA A 13 28.90 -11.59 -15.15
N SER A 14 27.98 -11.98 -16.01
CA SER A 14 26.61 -12.38 -15.63
C SER A 14 26.55 -13.70 -14.87
N LEU A 15 27.48 -14.63 -15.14
CA LEU A 15 27.57 -15.92 -14.42
C LEU A 15 28.27 -15.79 -13.07
N ALA A 16 29.27 -14.92 -12.94
CA ALA A 16 29.92 -14.60 -11.65
C ALA A 16 28.91 -13.92 -10.73
N TRP A 17 28.15 -12.92 -11.23
CA TRP A 17 27.09 -12.26 -10.48
C TRP A 17 25.98 -13.19 -9.99
N ARG A 18 25.62 -14.23 -10.79
CA ARG A 18 24.65 -15.28 -10.39
C ARG A 18 25.17 -16.17 -9.28
N LYS A 19 26.48 -16.46 -9.23
CA LYS A 19 27.08 -17.29 -8.16
C LYS A 19 27.14 -16.49 -6.84
N ASP A 20 27.49 -15.21 -6.88
CA ASP A 20 27.55 -14.37 -5.69
C ASP A 20 26.14 -14.04 -5.15
N ALA A 21 25.15 -13.90 -6.02
CA ALA A 21 23.74 -13.75 -5.62
C ALA A 21 23.13 -15.00 -4.98
N ALA A 22 23.64 -16.20 -5.32
CA ALA A 22 23.18 -17.47 -4.72
C ALA A 22 23.74 -17.71 -3.32
N LEU A 23 24.87 -17.06 -2.95
CA LEU A 23 25.50 -17.20 -1.64
C LEU A 23 24.91 -16.28 -0.57
N VAL A 24 24.08 -15.29 -0.93
CA VAL A 24 23.39 -14.39 0.00
C VAL A 24 21.89 -14.72 0.02
N GLN A 25 21.55 -15.95 0.39
CA GLN A 25 20.19 -16.26 0.85
C GLN A 25 20.12 -16.11 2.38
N PRO A 26 19.62 -14.99 2.92
CA PRO A 26 19.40 -14.92 4.36
C PRO A 26 18.29 -15.89 4.76
N ARG A 27 18.55 -16.71 5.79
CA ARG A 27 17.55 -17.62 6.39
C ARG A 27 16.29 -16.82 6.77
N ILE A 28 15.18 -17.07 6.10
CA ILE A 28 13.89 -16.36 6.20
C ILE A 28 13.08 -16.81 7.44
N GLY A 29 13.69 -17.41 8.47
CA GLY A 29 12.98 -18.16 9.51
C GLY A 29 12.19 -17.35 10.56
N THR A 30 12.67 -16.20 11.01
CA THR A 30 12.11 -15.54 12.22
C THR A 30 11.21 -14.32 11.94
N HIS A 31 11.31 -13.69 10.79
CA HIS A 31 10.54 -12.45 10.49
C HIS A 31 9.13 -12.68 9.92
N VAL A 32 8.78 -13.89 9.54
CA VAL A 32 7.44 -14.25 9.06
C VAL A 32 6.38 -14.10 10.17
N ASN A 33 6.75 -14.36 11.42
CA ASN A 33 5.84 -14.28 12.57
C ASN A 33 5.40 -12.84 12.90
N ILE A 34 6.33 -11.89 12.92
CA ILE A 34 6.01 -10.47 13.26
C ILE A 34 5.12 -9.86 12.18
N ARG A 35 5.37 -10.17 10.90
CA ARG A 35 4.54 -9.69 9.78
C ARG A 35 3.12 -10.27 9.83
N LYS A 36 3.00 -11.57 10.10
CA LYS A 36 1.70 -12.25 10.26
C LYS A 36 0.94 -11.72 11.47
N PHE A 37 1.62 -11.51 12.60
CA PHE A 37 1.04 -10.94 13.82
C PHE A 37 0.49 -9.52 13.56
N ARG A 38 1.25 -8.64 12.92
CA ARG A 38 0.82 -7.29 12.57
C ARG A 38 -0.42 -7.26 11.67
N VAL A 39 -0.47 -8.15 10.65
CA VAL A 39 -1.64 -8.25 9.76
C VAL A 39 -2.87 -8.75 10.53
N LYS A 40 -2.71 -9.72 11.44
CA LYS A 40 -3.79 -10.17 12.32
C LYS A 40 -4.26 -9.05 13.24
N LEU A 41 -3.34 -8.35 13.89
CA LEU A 41 -3.65 -7.24 14.80
C LEU A 41 -4.43 -6.14 14.06
N LEU A 42 -3.98 -5.72 12.88
CA LEU A 42 -4.68 -4.72 12.07
C LEU A 42 -6.09 -5.18 11.66
N ARG A 43 -6.26 -6.47 11.33
CA ARG A 43 -7.59 -7.02 11.01
C ARG A 43 -8.51 -7.03 12.24
N VAL A 44 -8.01 -7.44 13.38
CA VAL A 44 -8.77 -7.44 14.64
C VAL A 44 -9.17 -6.02 15.02
N VAL A 45 -8.22 -5.09 14.97
CA VAL A 45 -8.45 -3.67 15.24
C VAL A 45 -9.48 -3.09 14.25
N PHE A 46 -9.37 -3.41 12.97
CA PHE A 46 -10.34 -3.00 11.96
C PHE A 46 -11.74 -3.56 12.25
N LEU A 47 -11.87 -4.85 12.54
CA LEU A 47 -13.16 -5.48 12.82
C LEU A 47 -13.80 -4.97 14.12
N LEU A 48 -13.02 -4.78 15.17
CA LEU A 48 -13.54 -4.41 16.49
C LEU A 48 -13.87 -2.92 16.64
N PHE A 49 -13.23 -2.05 15.87
CA PHE A 49 -13.40 -0.60 16.01
C PHE A 49 -13.97 0.05 14.75
N PHE A 50 -13.42 -0.26 13.59
CA PHE A 50 -13.84 0.40 12.36
C PHE A 50 -15.24 -0.01 11.92
N VAL A 51 -15.55 -1.30 11.98
CA VAL A 51 -16.87 -1.81 11.55
C VAL A 51 -17.99 -1.31 12.51
N PRO A 52 -17.88 -1.45 13.84
CA PRO A 52 -18.88 -0.88 14.75
C PRO A 52 -18.99 0.65 14.62
N ALA A 53 -17.88 1.36 14.53
CA ALA A 53 -17.92 2.81 14.34
C ALA A 53 -18.65 3.21 13.05
N ALA A 54 -18.42 2.47 11.95
CA ALA A 54 -19.13 2.70 10.70
C ALA A 54 -20.62 2.41 10.77
N LEU A 55 -21.02 1.36 11.49
CA LEU A 55 -22.42 0.91 11.55
C LEU A 55 -23.24 1.66 12.61
N LEU A 56 -22.63 2.04 13.76
CA LEU A 56 -23.34 2.53 14.92
C LEU A 56 -23.24 4.06 15.13
N LEU A 57 -22.19 4.69 14.58
CA LEU A 57 -22.04 6.13 14.68
C LEU A 57 -22.68 6.76 13.42
N GLY A 58 -23.90 7.20 13.56
CA GLY A 58 -24.59 7.95 12.52
C GLY A 58 -24.11 9.40 12.50
N ARG A 59 -24.24 10.00 11.36
CA ARG A 59 -24.14 11.44 11.14
C ARG A 59 -25.48 11.97 10.65
N ARG A 60 -25.65 13.30 10.73
CA ARG A 60 -26.79 13.93 10.04
C ARG A 60 -26.84 13.46 8.59
N PRO A 61 -28.03 13.09 8.08
CA PRO A 61 -28.19 12.63 6.71
C PRO A 61 -27.45 13.55 5.75
N TYR A 62 -26.91 13.00 4.67
CA TYR A 62 -26.39 13.81 3.57
C TYR A 62 -27.51 14.78 3.19
N GLY A 63 -27.33 16.05 3.49
CA GLY A 63 -28.07 17.09 2.81
C GLY A 63 -27.78 16.95 1.32
N GLN A 64 -28.71 17.33 0.46
CA GLN A 64 -28.48 17.37 -1.00
C GLN A 64 -27.58 18.57 -1.36
N SER A 65 -26.52 18.78 -0.59
CA SER A 65 -25.64 19.92 -0.75
C SER A 65 -24.50 19.55 -1.70
N VAL A 66 -24.10 20.49 -2.52
CA VAL A 66 -22.92 20.38 -3.40
C VAL A 66 -21.65 20.02 -2.59
N ALA A 67 -21.55 20.53 -1.36
CA ALA A 67 -20.44 20.22 -0.46
C ALA A 67 -20.40 18.75 -0.07
N ASP A 68 -21.53 18.12 0.18
CA ASP A 68 -21.63 16.70 0.52
C ASP A 68 -21.19 15.82 -0.64
N PHE A 69 -21.66 16.15 -1.84
CA PHE A 69 -21.23 15.48 -3.06
C PHE A 69 -19.72 15.64 -3.30
N ALA A 70 -19.18 16.82 -3.10
CA ALA A 70 -17.76 17.10 -3.27
C ALA A 70 -16.90 16.28 -2.29
N VAL A 71 -17.30 16.18 -1.01
CA VAL A 71 -16.57 15.37 0.00
C VAL A 71 -16.58 13.88 -0.35
N LEU A 72 -17.74 13.34 -0.74
CA LEU A 72 -17.84 11.92 -1.15
C LEU A 72 -17.00 11.65 -2.40
N SER A 73 -17.07 12.55 -3.38
CA SER A 73 -16.30 12.43 -4.63
C SER A 73 -14.79 12.51 -4.37
N ALA A 74 -14.35 13.46 -3.53
CA ALA A 74 -12.96 13.57 -3.12
C ALA A 74 -12.47 12.32 -2.36
N GLY A 75 -13.28 11.80 -1.43
CA GLY A 75 -13.01 10.57 -0.71
C GLY A 75 -12.87 9.37 -1.66
N SER A 76 -13.81 9.23 -2.58
CA SER A 76 -13.81 8.16 -3.60
C SER A 76 -12.60 8.25 -4.52
N LEU A 77 -12.22 9.44 -4.95
CA LEU A 77 -11.02 9.68 -5.76
C LEU A 77 -9.74 9.29 -5.01
N LEU A 78 -9.63 9.65 -3.73
CA LEU A 78 -8.49 9.26 -2.90
C LEU A 78 -8.41 7.74 -2.71
N VAL A 79 -9.54 7.06 -2.52
CA VAL A 79 -9.58 5.59 -2.47
C VAL A 79 -9.09 5.00 -3.79
N LEU A 80 -9.58 5.50 -4.92
CA LEU A 80 -9.18 5.03 -6.25
C LEU A 80 -7.67 5.22 -6.50
N LEU A 81 -7.15 6.41 -6.22
CA LEU A 81 -5.72 6.70 -6.34
C LEU A 81 -4.88 5.81 -5.42
N GLY A 82 -5.34 5.61 -4.19
CA GLY A 82 -4.68 4.76 -3.21
C GLY A 82 -4.65 3.29 -3.64
N VAL A 83 -5.77 2.76 -4.15
CA VAL A 83 -5.86 1.40 -4.68
C VAL A 83 -4.95 1.23 -5.88
N THR A 84 -4.97 2.16 -6.82
CA THR A 84 -4.11 2.13 -8.01
C THR A 84 -2.63 2.10 -7.62
N MET A 85 -2.20 3.01 -6.74
CA MET A 85 -0.81 3.06 -6.26
C MET A 85 -0.41 1.78 -5.51
N ARG A 86 -1.30 1.26 -4.65
CA ARG A 86 -1.06 0.04 -3.88
C ARG A 86 -0.98 -1.20 -4.78
N THR A 87 -1.92 -1.35 -5.71
CA THR A 87 -1.95 -2.46 -6.68
C THR A 87 -0.67 -2.46 -7.53
N TRP A 88 -0.30 -1.30 -8.06
CA TRP A 88 0.92 -1.12 -8.82
C TRP A 88 2.17 -1.51 -8.01
N ALA A 89 2.26 -1.05 -6.75
CA ALA A 89 3.35 -1.42 -5.87
C ALA A 89 3.41 -2.92 -5.56
N VAL A 90 2.26 -3.58 -5.33
CA VAL A 90 2.18 -5.04 -5.07
C VAL A 90 2.65 -5.84 -6.29
N LEU A 91 2.28 -5.43 -7.50
CA LEU A 91 2.70 -6.10 -8.74
C LEU A 91 4.23 -6.05 -8.88
N TYR A 92 4.85 -4.89 -8.68
CA TYR A 92 6.32 -4.78 -8.74
C TYR A 92 7.04 -5.53 -7.62
N LEU A 93 6.45 -5.63 -6.41
CA LEU A 93 6.99 -6.48 -5.35
C LEU A 93 6.89 -7.97 -5.65
N GLY A 94 5.85 -8.40 -6.36
CA GLY A 94 5.71 -9.78 -6.82
C GLY A 94 6.85 -10.23 -7.73
N CYS A 95 7.43 -9.31 -8.50
CA CYS A 95 8.61 -9.58 -9.33
C CYS A 95 9.91 -9.70 -8.53
N ARG A 96 9.90 -9.32 -7.24
CA ARG A 96 11.09 -9.29 -6.37
C ARG A 96 11.67 -10.67 -6.06
N GLU A 97 10.85 -11.72 -6.06
CA GLU A 97 11.30 -13.07 -5.70
C GLU A 97 12.47 -13.58 -6.57
N ALA A 98 12.74 -12.89 -7.70
CA ALA A 98 13.83 -13.22 -8.62
C ALA A 98 14.96 -12.19 -8.75
N LYS A 99 14.83 -10.93 -8.28
CA LYS A 99 15.72 -9.83 -8.76
C LYS A 99 16.30 -8.87 -7.68
N GLY A 100 16.18 -9.12 -6.38
CA GLY A 100 16.83 -8.28 -5.36
C GLY A 100 16.07 -7.00 -4.98
N LEU A 101 16.77 -5.84 -4.87
CA LEU A 101 16.18 -4.55 -4.48
C LEU A 101 15.33 -3.98 -5.62
N VAL A 102 14.03 -3.74 -5.35
CA VAL A 102 13.12 -3.12 -6.32
C VAL A 102 13.25 -1.60 -6.25
N THR A 103 13.66 -0.98 -7.36
CA THR A 103 13.87 0.48 -7.48
C THR A 103 13.17 1.08 -8.70
N LEU A 104 12.41 0.27 -9.45
CA LEU A 104 11.73 0.65 -10.69
C LEU A 104 10.21 0.76 -10.50
N GLY A 105 9.52 1.29 -11.49
CA GLY A 105 8.08 1.50 -11.46
C GLY A 105 7.69 2.46 -10.35
N PRO A 106 6.69 2.13 -9.51
CA PRO A 106 6.24 2.99 -8.41
C PRO A 106 7.34 3.25 -7.38
N TYR A 107 8.32 2.34 -7.25
CA TYR A 107 9.48 2.50 -6.36
C TYR A 107 10.53 3.47 -6.88
N SER A 108 10.48 3.89 -8.13
CA SER A 108 11.28 5.01 -8.63
C SER A 108 10.70 6.37 -8.27
N LEU A 109 9.38 6.45 -8.05
CA LEU A 109 8.68 7.67 -7.67
C LEU A 109 8.87 8.01 -6.19
N CYS A 110 8.67 7.01 -5.32
CA CYS A 110 8.92 7.11 -3.88
C CYS A 110 9.31 5.75 -3.29
N ARG A 111 9.96 5.76 -2.12
CA ARG A 111 10.45 4.51 -1.49
C ARG A 111 9.34 3.63 -0.91
N ASN A 112 8.22 4.23 -0.54
CA ASN A 112 7.14 3.56 0.17
C ASN A 112 5.78 3.67 -0.55
N PRO A 113 5.67 3.34 -1.87
CA PRO A 113 4.43 3.54 -2.63
C PRO A 113 3.28 2.68 -2.12
N LEU A 114 3.55 1.48 -1.60
CA LEU A 114 2.55 0.61 -0.98
C LEU A 114 1.89 1.27 0.24
N TYR A 115 2.70 1.90 1.09
CA TYR A 115 2.22 2.59 2.29
C TYR A 115 1.54 3.90 1.94
N LEU A 116 2.05 4.65 0.96
CA LEU A 116 1.38 5.83 0.43
C LEU A 116 -0.04 5.49 -0.05
N GLY A 117 -0.19 4.42 -0.86
CA GLY A 117 -1.51 3.96 -1.29
C GLY A 117 -2.42 3.61 -0.11
N THR A 118 -1.87 2.98 0.94
CA THR A 118 -2.65 2.68 2.15
C THR A 118 -3.12 3.96 2.87
N PHE A 119 -2.28 4.99 2.97
CA PHE A 119 -2.66 6.27 3.59
C PHE A 119 -3.73 7.00 2.78
N LEU A 120 -3.64 7.00 1.45
CA LEU A 120 -4.67 7.55 0.59
C LEU A 120 -6.02 6.84 0.77
N ILE A 121 -6.02 5.50 0.87
CA ILE A 121 -7.23 4.73 1.15
C ILE A 121 -7.81 5.08 2.51
N LEU A 122 -6.99 5.21 3.56
CA LEU A 122 -7.45 5.56 4.90
C LEU A 122 -8.11 6.94 4.95
N VAL A 123 -7.45 7.95 4.37
CA VAL A 123 -8.00 9.31 4.30
C VAL A 123 -9.26 9.33 3.46
N GLY A 124 -9.25 8.70 2.28
CA GLY A 124 -10.41 8.61 1.40
C GLY A 124 -11.60 7.91 2.07
N SER A 125 -11.34 6.82 2.82
CA SER A 125 -12.38 6.13 3.58
C SER A 125 -12.98 7.02 4.66
N ALA A 126 -12.15 7.74 5.43
CA ALA A 126 -12.62 8.67 6.45
C ALA A 126 -13.53 9.76 5.85
N LEU A 127 -13.20 10.28 4.68
CA LEU A 127 -14.04 11.22 3.94
C LEU A 127 -15.34 10.57 3.44
N CYS A 128 -15.30 9.36 2.91
CA CYS A 128 -16.50 8.65 2.45
C CYS A 128 -17.49 8.40 3.59
N PHE A 129 -17.00 7.99 4.75
CA PHE A 129 -17.85 7.80 5.93
C PHE A 129 -18.16 9.11 6.66
N ARG A 130 -17.44 10.21 6.38
CA ARG A 130 -17.58 11.52 7.05
C ARG A 130 -17.57 11.41 8.58
N ASN A 131 -16.88 10.43 9.11
CA ASN A 131 -16.88 10.11 10.52
C ASN A 131 -15.55 10.51 11.16
N VAL A 132 -15.57 11.58 11.96
CA VAL A 132 -14.38 12.13 12.61
C VAL A 132 -13.75 11.12 13.58
N VAL A 133 -14.56 10.27 14.22
CA VAL A 133 -14.06 9.22 15.14
C VAL A 133 -13.26 8.18 14.35
N MET A 134 -13.75 7.78 13.17
CA MET A 134 -12.99 6.89 12.27
C MET A 134 -11.70 7.53 11.78
N ALA A 135 -11.72 8.81 11.43
CA ALA A 135 -10.52 9.54 11.03
C ALA A 135 -9.51 9.61 12.19
N ALA A 136 -9.95 9.99 13.37
CA ALA A 136 -9.10 10.03 14.58
C ALA A 136 -8.51 8.65 14.90
N PHE A 137 -9.32 7.60 14.84
CA PHE A 137 -8.87 6.23 15.04
C PHE A 137 -7.81 5.82 14.00
N ALA A 138 -8.02 6.13 12.72
CA ALA A 138 -7.05 5.84 11.67
C ALA A 138 -5.70 6.54 11.93
N PHE A 139 -5.73 7.79 12.38
CA PHE A 139 -4.52 8.54 12.72
C PHE A 139 -3.84 8.01 13.97
N VAL A 140 -4.58 7.74 15.04
CA VAL A 140 -4.00 7.38 16.36
C VAL A 140 -3.59 5.90 16.40
N ALA A 141 -4.38 5.00 15.86
CA ALA A 141 -4.11 3.56 15.94
C ALA A 141 -3.36 3.01 14.71
N VAL A 142 -3.78 3.39 13.50
CA VAL A 142 -3.24 2.77 12.27
C VAL A 142 -1.95 3.43 11.81
N LEU A 143 -1.86 4.76 11.85
CA LEU A 143 -0.68 5.48 11.38
C LEU A 143 0.62 5.10 12.12
N PRO A 144 0.68 5.04 13.48
CA PRO A 144 1.91 4.65 14.18
C PRO A 144 2.38 3.23 13.82
N ILE A 145 1.44 2.28 13.66
CA ILE A 145 1.76 0.90 13.26
C ILE A 145 2.41 0.89 11.86
N HIS A 146 1.91 1.70 10.93
CA HIS A 146 2.47 1.80 9.58
C HIS A 146 3.82 2.49 9.58
N VAL A 147 3.99 3.57 10.35
CA VAL A 147 5.29 4.27 10.49
C VAL A 147 6.34 3.33 11.06
N ALA A 148 6.03 2.61 12.14
CA ALA A 148 6.93 1.61 12.71
C ALA A 148 7.29 0.50 11.70
N ALA A 149 6.32 0.10 10.87
CA ALA A 149 6.54 -0.87 9.80
C ALA A 149 7.52 -0.37 8.74
N ILE A 150 7.35 0.87 8.28
CA ILE A 150 8.22 1.51 7.31
C ILE A 150 9.64 1.62 7.85
N LEU A 151 9.80 2.11 9.06
CA LEU A 151 11.11 2.24 9.69
C LEU A 151 11.81 0.89 9.85
N SER A 152 11.06 -0.15 10.23
CA SER A 152 11.60 -1.52 10.36
C SER A 152 12.01 -2.10 9.01
N GLU A 153 11.23 -1.86 7.95
CA GLU A 153 11.55 -2.32 6.59
C GLU A 153 12.76 -1.57 6.02
N GLU A 154 12.85 -0.25 6.20
CA GLU A 154 14.01 0.54 5.76
C GLU A 154 15.30 0.07 6.46
N ARG A 155 15.27 -0.17 7.79
CA ARG A 155 16.42 -0.74 8.53
C ARG A 155 16.82 -2.12 7.99
N ARG A 156 15.84 -2.96 7.69
CA ARG A 156 16.08 -4.29 7.11
C ARG A 156 16.71 -4.20 5.72
N LEU A 157 16.22 -3.30 4.86
CA LEU A 157 16.77 -3.10 3.52
C LEU A 157 18.20 -2.57 3.58
N THR A 158 18.50 -1.66 4.52
CA THR A 158 19.88 -1.19 4.76
C THR A 158 20.80 -2.35 5.15
N LYS A 159 20.36 -3.24 6.05
CA LYS A 159 21.15 -4.41 6.46
C LYS A 159 21.37 -5.42 5.32
N LEU A 160 20.38 -5.59 4.43
CA LEU A 160 20.42 -6.59 3.35
C LEU A 160 21.21 -6.10 2.13
N TYR A 161 21.08 -4.83 1.78
CA TYR A 161 21.61 -4.28 0.52
C TYR A 161 22.71 -3.21 0.71
N GLY A 162 22.99 -2.81 1.96
CA GLY A 162 24.10 -1.90 2.29
C GLY A 162 24.17 -0.65 1.42
N ALA A 163 25.31 -0.44 0.76
CA ALA A 163 25.57 0.72 -0.08
C ALA A 163 24.56 0.89 -1.23
N ALA A 164 24.06 -0.20 -1.79
CA ALA A 164 23.05 -0.13 -2.87
C ALA A 164 21.74 0.49 -2.39
N TYR A 165 21.27 0.11 -1.18
CA TYR A 165 20.09 0.74 -0.59
C TYR A 165 20.33 2.20 -0.19
N GLU A 166 21.51 2.53 0.33
CA GLU A 166 21.86 3.92 0.68
C GLU A 166 21.87 4.83 -0.56
N ALA A 167 22.40 4.38 -1.69
CA ALA A 167 22.35 5.10 -2.95
C ALA A 167 20.90 5.34 -3.40
N TYR A 168 20.06 4.30 -3.32
CA TYR A 168 18.63 4.41 -3.62
C TYR A 168 17.92 5.37 -2.67
N ARG A 169 18.23 5.33 -1.35
CA ARG A 169 17.65 6.19 -0.33
C ARG A 169 17.94 7.67 -0.56
N ARG A 170 19.16 8.01 -1.00
CA ARG A 170 19.55 9.38 -1.36
C ARG A 170 18.86 9.87 -2.62
N ALA A 171 18.64 8.98 -3.58
CA ALA A 171 18.06 9.32 -4.88
C ALA A 171 16.54 9.41 -4.87
N THR A 172 15.82 8.72 -3.95
CA THR A 172 14.37 8.56 -4.02
C THR A 172 13.70 9.06 -2.74
N PRO A 173 12.68 9.95 -2.82
CA PRO A 173 11.98 10.48 -1.65
C PRO A 173 11.20 9.38 -0.91
N ARG A 174 10.91 9.60 0.39
CA ARG A 174 10.24 8.60 1.24
C ARG A 174 8.78 8.38 0.86
N PHE A 175 7.99 9.46 0.68
CA PHE A 175 6.54 9.42 0.44
C PHE A 175 6.09 10.24 -0.75
N LEU A 176 6.51 11.51 -0.86
CA LEU A 176 6.05 12.38 -1.93
C LEU A 176 6.55 11.86 -3.28
N PRO A 177 5.66 11.40 -4.18
CA PRO A 177 6.08 10.89 -5.47
C PRO A 177 6.72 12.00 -6.30
N ASN A 178 7.86 11.70 -6.90
CA ASN A 178 8.49 12.58 -7.87
C ASN A 178 8.33 12.00 -9.28
N PRO A 179 7.37 12.51 -10.09
CA PRO A 179 7.08 11.98 -11.43
C PRO A 179 8.28 12.05 -12.39
N TRP A 180 9.13 13.05 -12.22
CA TRP A 180 10.32 13.26 -13.05
C TRP A 180 11.38 12.17 -12.90
N ARG A 181 11.26 11.35 -11.85
CA ARG A 181 12.17 10.23 -11.57
C ARG A 181 11.64 8.88 -12.02
N TYR A 182 10.51 8.87 -12.74
CA TYR A 182 9.92 7.61 -13.18
C TYR A 182 10.88 6.83 -14.09
N ARG A 183 11.10 5.56 -13.70
CA ARG A 183 11.90 4.61 -14.46
C ARG A 183 11.10 3.32 -14.59
N SER A 184 10.90 2.87 -15.81
CA SER A 184 10.23 1.60 -16.12
C SER A 184 11.23 0.52 -16.48
N SER A 185 10.84 -0.74 -16.28
CA SER A 185 11.49 -1.87 -16.92
C SER A 185 10.85 -2.11 -18.29
N SER A 186 11.65 -2.52 -19.30
CA SER A 186 11.12 -2.92 -20.61
C SER A 186 10.18 -4.11 -20.52
N GLU A 187 10.44 -5.01 -19.56
CA GLU A 187 9.62 -6.20 -19.30
C GLU A 187 9.41 -6.38 -17.80
N VAL A 188 8.17 -6.70 -17.44
CA VAL A 188 7.76 -7.01 -16.05
C VAL A 188 7.07 -8.37 -16.06
N VAL A 189 7.76 -9.40 -15.59
CA VAL A 189 7.18 -10.74 -15.44
C VAL A 189 6.39 -10.80 -14.14
N LEU A 190 5.08 -10.89 -14.25
CA LEU A 190 4.16 -10.90 -13.10
C LEU A 190 3.76 -12.33 -12.75
N PRO A 191 4.05 -12.83 -11.53
CA PRO A 191 3.54 -14.10 -11.10
C PRO A 191 2.02 -14.01 -10.87
N THR A 192 1.27 -15.02 -11.33
CA THR A 192 -0.21 -15.07 -11.20
C THR A 192 -0.71 -14.84 -9.78
N ARG A 193 0.08 -15.29 -8.78
CA ARG A 193 -0.24 -15.06 -7.36
C ARG A 193 -0.23 -13.57 -6.99
N ALA A 194 0.67 -12.76 -7.57
CA ALA A 194 0.74 -11.33 -7.32
C ALA A 194 -0.48 -10.63 -7.94
N ILE A 195 -0.85 -11.00 -9.16
CA ILE A 195 -2.02 -10.47 -9.86
C ILE A 195 -3.30 -10.77 -9.06
N ARG A 196 -3.51 -12.05 -8.67
CA ARG A 196 -4.69 -12.43 -7.88
C ARG A 196 -4.78 -11.68 -6.55
N ARG A 197 -3.65 -11.55 -5.84
CA ARG A 197 -3.59 -10.82 -4.56
C ARG A 197 -3.92 -9.34 -4.75
N ALA A 198 -3.33 -8.70 -5.77
CA ALA A 198 -3.58 -7.31 -6.10
C ALA A 198 -5.05 -7.07 -6.49
N ALA A 199 -5.65 -7.98 -7.27
CA ALA A 199 -7.05 -7.89 -7.67
C ALA A 199 -8.00 -8.03 -6.47
N VAL A 200 -7.80 -9.04 -5.61
CA VAL A 200 -8.65 -9.25 -4.41
C VAL A 200 -8.55 -8.07 -3.45
N ASP A 201 -7.32 -7.61 -3.15
CA ASP A 201 -7.12 -6.44 -2.28
C ASP A 201 -7.74 -5.18 -2.92
N GLY A 202 -7.55 -4.98 -4.23
CA GLY A 202 -8.05 -3.82 -4.96
C GLY A 202 -9.58 -3.75 -4.97
N VAL A 203 -10.26 -4.83 -5.32
CA VAL A 203 -11.74 -4.88 -5.33
C VAL A 203 -12.30 -4.60 -3.94
N GLY A 204 -11.73 -5.19 -2.89
CA GLY A 204 -12.17 -4.96 -1.52
C GLY A 204 -12.14 -3.48 -1.12
N PHE A 205 -11.09 -2.77 -1.48
CA PHE A 205 -10.98 -1.34 -1.18
C PHE A 205 -11.87 -0.46 -2.06
N LEU A 206 -12.08 -0.80 -3.34
CA LEU A 206 -12.95 -0.05 -4.24
C LEU A 206 -14.42 -0.10 -3.83
N LEU A 207 -14.84 -1.10 -3.05
CA LEU A 207 -16.20 -1.18 -2.51
C LEU A 207 -16.44 -0.22 -1.32
N ILE A 208 -15.42 0.41 -0.75
CA ILE A 208 -15.55 1.27 0.44
C ILE A 208 -16.56 2.43 0.21
N PRO A 209 -16.49 3.22 -0.88
CA PRO A 209 -17.45 4.30 -1.09
C PRO A 209 -18.90 3.80 -1.21
N ALA A 210 -19.11 2.70 -1.95
CA ALA A 210 -20.43 2.08 -2.08
C ALA A 210 -20.94 1.55 -0.74
N PHE A 211 -20.08 0.93 0.06
CA PHE A 211 -20.42 0.46 1.40
C PHE A 211 -20.75 1.62 2.35
N ALA A 212 -19.98 2.72 2.31
CA ALA A 212 -20.28 3.91 3.09
C ALA A 212 -21.67 4.47 2.76
N ARG A 213 -22.01 4.52 1.47
CA ARG A 213 -23.33 4.97 1.02
C ARG A 213 -24.45 4.02 1.43
N LEU A 214 -24.21 2.70 1.33
CA LEU A 214 -25.18 1.70 1.77
C LEU A 214 -25.48 1.83 3.27
N VAL A 215 -24.44 1.95 4.11
CA VAL A 215 -24.63 2.13 5.57
C VAL A 215 -25.49 3.37 5.85
N GLU A 216 -25.18 4.48 5.18
CA GLU A 216 -25.97 5.71 5.33
C GLU A 216 -27.45 5.51 4.95
N LEU A 217 -27.73 4.86 3.82
CA LEU A 217 -29.11 4.57 3.39
C LEU A 217 -29.85 3.68 4.39
N LEU A 218 -29.17 2.66 4.94
CA LEU A 218 -29.77 1.77 5.94
C LEU A 218 -30.03 2.49 7.27
N GLN A 219 -29.18 3.44 7.65
CA GLN A 219 -29.42 4.30 8.82
C GLN A 219 -30.60 5.25 8.59
N GLN A 220 -30.69 5.86 7.41
CA GLN A 220 -31.82 6.74 7.04
C GLN A 220 -33.16 5.96 7.00
N ALA A 221 -33.14 4.71 6.54
CA ALA A 221 -34.30 3.83 6.51
C ALA A 221 -34.69 3.28 7.89
N GLY A 222 -33.94 3.58 8.96
CA GLY A 222 -34.18 3.05 10.30
C GLY A 222 -33.85 1.56 10.47
N VAL A 223 -33.19 0.94 9.48
CA VAL A 223 -32.78 -0.49 9.55
C VAL A 223 -31.59 -0.68 10.46
N LEU A 224 -30.64 0.27 10.46
CA LEU A 224 -29.49 0.25 11.34
C LEU A 224 -29.70 1.26 12.47
N PRO A 225 -29.47 0.85 13.76
CA PRO A 225 -29.59 1.76 14.89
C PRO A 225 -28.44 2.78 14.84
N VAL A 226 -28.76 4.02 15.09
CA VAL A 226 -27.79 5.08 15.30
C VAL A 226 -27.68 5.35 16.80
N ILE A 227 -26.56 4.96 17.41
CA ILE A 227 -26.37 5.12 18.86
C ILE A 227 -25.92 6.55 19.19
N TRP A 228 -25.19 7.18 18.30
CA TRP A 228 -24.66 8.54 18.53
C TRP A 228 -24.68 9.35 17.22
N HIS A 229 -25.29 10.52 17.27
CA HIS A 229 -25.21 11.50 16.20
C HIS A 229 -24.00 12.38 16.42
N LEU A 230 -23.00 12.25 15.56
CA LEU A 230 -21.85 13.14 15.55
C LEU A 230 -22.25 14.51 14.95
N PRO A 231 -21.72 15.61 15.51
CA PRO A 231 -21.99 16.96 15.00
C PRO A 231 -21.48 17.18 13.57
#